data_c235e94abaea23c01d01ba814d22b318
#
_entry.id   c235e94abaea23c01d01ba814d22b318
#
_cell.length_a   1.000
_cell.length_b   1.000
_cell.length_c   1.000
_cell.angle_alpha   90.00
_cell.angle_beta   90.00
_cell.angle_gamma   90.00
#
_symmetry.space_group_name_H-M   'P 1'
#
loop_
_entity.id
_entity.type
_entity.pdbx_description
1 polymer ?
#
loop_
_entity_poly.entity_id
_entity_poly.type
_entity_poly.pdbx_seq_one_letter_code
_entity_poly.pdbx_strand_id
1 'polypeptide(L)' 'MKIEILVKKVRLEQNMTLETLAKLSGISKGHLSKIERQERDPKLSTLIQIAMALKVNLNELYKIIL' A
#
# COMPACT_ATOMS: atom_id res chain seq x y z
N MET A 1 -10.86 -17.23 -3.66
CA MET A 1 -9.56 -16.59 -3.31
C MET A 1 -9.81 -15.11 -3.06
N LYS A 2 -9.20 -14.56 -2.04
CA LYS A 2 -9.32 -13.15 -1.71
C LYS A 2 -7.91 -12.59 -1.47
N ILE A 3 -7.68 -11.36 -1.92
CA ILE A 3 -6.41 -10.66 -1.66
C ILE A 3 -6.70 -9.55 -0.67
N GLU A 4 -5.98 -9.55 0.45
CA GLU A 4 -6.06 -8.50 1.45
C GLU A 4 -4.83 -7.60 1.30
N ILE A 5 -5.06 -6.29 1.20
CA ILE A 5 -3.98 -5.31 1.07
C ILE A 5 -3.53 -4.88 2.46
N LEU A 6 -2.22 -4.94 2.71
CA LEU A 6 -1.63 -4.65 4.02
C LEU A 6 -0.86 -3.33 4.05
N VAL A 7 -1.10 -2.45 3.09
CA VAL A 7 -0.39 -1.18 2.99
C VAL A 7 -0.55 -0.33 4.25
N LYS A 8 -1.77 -0.19 4.75
CA LYS A 8 -2.03 0.60 5.95
C LYS A 8 -1.29 0.04 7.17
N LYS A 9 -1.31 -1.29 7.32
CA LYS A 9 -0.62 -1.95 8.42
C LYS A 9 0.87 -1.63 8.41
N VAL A 10 1.52 -1.81 7.26
CA VAL A 10 2.96 -1.56 7.13
C VAL A 10 3.28 -0.08 7.33
N ARG A 11 2.46 0.80 6.75
CA ARG A 11 2.63 2.25 6.90
C ARG A 11 2.60 2.65 8.37
N LEU A 12 1.60 2.16 9.11
CA LEU A 12 1.45 2.48 10.53
C LEU A 12 2.58 1.89 11.38
N GLU A 13 3.08 0.72 11.03
CA GLU A 13 4.23 0.12 11.71
C GLU A 13 5.47 1.00 11.60
N GLN A 14 5.56 1.80 10.53
CA GLN A 14 6.67 2.72 10.32
C GLN A 14 6.35 4.14 10.83
N ASN A 15 5.23 4.32 11.52
CA ASN A 15 4.80 5.64 12.02
C ASN A 15 4.71 6.68 10.89
N MET A 16 4.31 6.25 9.71
CA MET A 16 4.25 7.11 8.53
C MET A 16 2.84 7.61 8.29
N THR A 17 2.70 8.91 7.99
CA THR A 17 1.41 9.48 7.60
C THR A 17 1.08 9.13 6.16
N LEU A 18 -0.20 9.22 5.82
CA LEU A 18 -0.65 8.99 4.44
C LEU A 18 -0.05 10.04 3.50
N GLU A 19 0.07 11.29 3.95
CA GLU A 19 0.69 12.35 3.16
C GLU A 19 2.14 12.05 2.84
N THR A 20 2.89 11.56 3.82
CA THR A 20 4.30 11.19 3.60
C THR A 20 4.41 10.06 2.60
N LEU A 21 3.58 9.04 2.74
CA LEU A 21 3.59 7.93 1.79
C LEU A 21 3.25 8.41 0.37
N ALA A 22 2.28 9.32 0.25
CA ALA A 22 1.92 9.90 -1.05
C ALA A 22 3.12 10.60 -1.69
N LYS A 23 3.86 11.39 -0.92
CA LYS A 23 5.06 12.07 -1.43
C LYS A 23 6.13 11.09 -1.87
N LEU A 24 6.39 10.07 -1.06
CA LEU A 24 7.46 9.11 -1.33
C LEU A 24 7.13 8.17 -2.49
N SER A 25 5.87 7.82 -2.66
CA SER A 25 5.44 6.87 -3.69
C SER A 25 5.09 7.54 -5.01
N GLY A 26 4.80 8.84 -5.00
CA GLY A 26 4.29 9.54 -6.17
C GLY A 26 2.82 9.22 -6.47
N ILE A 27 2.11 8.61 -5.53
CA ILE A 27 0.70 8.25 -5.68
C ILE A 27 -0.14 9.22 -4.85
N SER A 28 -1.26 9.68 -5.41
CA SER A 28 -2.10 10.65 -4.70
C SER A 28 -2.64 10.07 -3.39
N LYS A 29 -2.81 10.95 -2.41
CA LYS A 29 -3.37 10.58 -1.11
C LYS A 29 -4.75 9.92 -1.25
N GLY A 30 -5.59 10.47 -2.14
CA GLY A 30 -6.93 9.92 -2.37
C GLY A 30 -6.88 8.50 -2.92
N HIS A 31 -5.95 8.24 -3.86
CA HIS A 31 -5.78 6.90 -4.42
C HIS A 31 -5.26 5.92 -3.35
N LEU A 32 -4.26 6.34 -2.58
CA LEU A 32 -3.74 5.52 -1.48
C LEU A 32 -4.82 5.19 -0.46
N SER A 33 -5.66 6.17 -0.12
CA SER A 33 -6.76 5.97 0.82
C SER A 33 -7.72 4.89 0.34
N LYS A 34 -8.08 4.90 -0.94
CA LYS A 34 -8.96 3.89 -1.52
C LYS A 34 -8.32 2.51 -1.49
N ILE A 35 -7.03 2.44 -1.79
CA ILE A 35 -6.28 1.17 -1.72
C ILE A 35 -6.28 0.63 -0.29
N GLU A 36 -6.01 1.47 0.69
CA GLU A 36 -5.96 1.06 2.10
C GLU A 36 -7.31 0.57 2.61
N ARG A 37 -8.40 1.17 2.10
CA ARG A 37 -9.75 0.74 2.49
C ARG A 37 -10.25 -0.49 1.74
N GLN A 38 -9.41 -1.08 0.91
CA GLN A 38 -9.77 -2.27 0.12
C GLN A 38 -10.88 -1.97 -0.90
N GLU A 39 -11.06 -0.72 -1.28
CA GLU A 39 -12.09 -0.32 -2.26
C GLU A 39 -11.65 -0.53 -3.70
N ARG A 40 -10.36 -0.72 -3.90
CA ARG A 40 -9.79 -0.89 -5.23
C ARG A 40 -8.55 -1.77 -5.16
N ASP A 41 -8.46 -2.70 -6.08
CA ASP A 41 -7.24 -3.50 -6.23
C ASP A 41 -6.19 -2.67 -6.95
N PRO A 42 -5.02 -2.47 -6.35
CA PRO A 42 -3.96 -1.71 -7.00
C PRO A 42 -3.36 -2.52 -8.16
N LYS A 43 -2.91 -1.79 -9.19
CA LYS A 43 -2.09 -2.41 -10.21
C LYS A 43 -0.79 -2.90 -9.59
N LEU A 44 -0.18 -3.91 -10.19
CA LEU A 44 1.10 -4.41 -9.70
C LEU A 44 2.15 -3.30 -9.65
N SER A 45 2.22 -2.46 -10.69
CA SER A 45 3.17 -1.34 -10.71
C SER A 45 2.92 -0.35 -9.57
N THR A 46 1.66 -0.07 -9.25
CA THR A 46 1.31 0.81 -8.14
C THR A 46 1.76 0.21 -6.81
N LEU A 47 1.53 -1.09 -6.63
CA LEU A 47 1.92 -1.77 -5.39
C LEU A 47 3.45 -1.80 -5.24
N ILE A 48 4.17 -1.97 -6.35
CA ILE A 48 5.63 -1.92 -6.34
C ILE A 48 6.13 -0.53 -5.94
N GLN A 49 5.50 0.55 -6.45
CA GLN A 49 5.86 1.91 -6.04
C GLN A 49 5.67 2.11 -4.54
N ILE A 50 4.59 1.57 -3.99
CA ILE A 50 4.33 1.64 -2.55
C ILE A 50 5.39 0.85 -1.77
N ALA A 51 5.72 -0.35 -2.24
CA ALA A 51 6.74 -1.17 -1.58
C ALA A 51 8.09 -0.46 -1.54
N MET A 52 8.47 0.19 -2.65
CA MET A 52 9.72 0.96 -2.71
C MET A 52 9.69 2.13 -1.73
N ALA A 53 8.57 2.84 -1.65
CA ALA A 53 8.42 3.96 -0.73
C ALA A 53 8.51 3.52 0.74
N LEU A 54 7.96 2.35 1.06
CA LEU A 54 7.98 1.80 2.41
C LEU A 54 9.26 0.99 2.69
N LYS A 55 10.09 0.77 1.66
CA LYS A 55 11.34 -0.01 1.76
C LYS A 55 11.09 -1.43 2.27
N VAL A 56 10.05 -2.06 1.75
CA VAL A 56 9.69 -3.44 2.08
C VAL A 56 9.61 -4.27 0.81
N ASN A 57 9.59 -5.58 0.97
CA ASN A 57 9.35 -6.48 -0.15
C ASN A 57 7.88 -6.41 -0.56
N LEU A 58 7.61 -6.60 -1.85
CA LEU A 58 6.25 -6.56 -2.37
C LEU A 58 5.31 -7.50 -1.62
N ASN A 59 5.76 -8.70 -1.29
CA ASN A 59 4.93 -9.70 -0.63
C ASN A 59 4.55 -9.33 0.82
N GLU A 60 5.13 -8.27 1.38
CA GLU A 60 4.72 -7.78 2.69
C GLU A 60 3.47 -6.90 2.60
N LEU A 61 3.06 -6.52 1.39
CA LEU A 61 1.94 -5.60 1.19
C LEU A 61 0.62 -6.29 0.87
N TYR A 62 0.60 -7.61 0.79
CA TYR A 62 -0.63 -8.33 0.52
C TYR A 62 -0.64 -9.70 1.17
N LYS A 63 -1.83 -10.22 1.38
CA LYS A 63 -2.05 -11.55 1.91
C LYS A 63 -3.09 -12.26 1.04
N ILE A 64 -2.81 -13.50 0.69
CA ILE A 64 -3.74 -14.31 -0.09
C ILE A 64 -4.54 -15.19 0.87
N ILE A 65 -5.84 -15.08 0.80
CA ILE A 65 -6.76 -15.88 1.62
C ILE A 65 -7.47 -16.86 0.70
N LEU A 66 -7.21 -18.13 0.88
CA LEU A 66 -7.84 -19.21 0.09
C LEU A 66 -9.17 -19.67 0.72
#